data_dfbcbf02a8695ee788c59b652950187e
#
_entry.id   dfbcbf02a8695ee788c59b652950187e
#
_cell.length_a   1.000
_cell.length_b   1.000
_cell.length_c   1.000
_cell.angle_alpha   90.00
_cell.angle_beta   90.00
_cell.angle_gamma   90.00
#
_symmetry.space_group_name_H-M   'P 1'
#
loop_
_entity.id
_entity.type
_entity.pdbx_description
1 polymer ?
#
loop_
_entity_poly.entity_id
_entity_poly.type
_entity_poly.pdbx_seq_one_letter_code
_entity_poly.pdbx_strand_id
1 'polypeptide(L)'
;MSATPPRSDGSRTAEPSSDPARSAGFDARTGSVVTAWSLFGIMPGMVVAVVVAIVAAPLLGLLALVVVAGAWALYVRLQVRGALDRVLGQVGARPLPSEDEPRWANVVDGLGATSGVNDPELWVIDGVEANALAAASEDRAVLVVTRGLVDSLTVVELEGVAANLLGRIKDGSARYGTVVVGLLGPFLGTVDAAGKILADGLGDQRAVHTDLAAVAMTRYPPGLAAALEHLERIGTERPGVPPATAHLWMAPVIEGDVGIDPAVAATVAQPLDYRAAVLHEL
;
A
#
# COMPACT_ATOMS: atom_id res chain seq x y z
N MET A 1 -21.98 18.97 56.25
CA MET A 1 -22.12 19.39 54.87
C MET A 1 -20.92 18.84 54.10
N SER A 2 -21.09 17.70 53.50
CA SER A 2 -20.05 16.99 52.72
C SER A 2 -20.29 17.26 51.25
N ALA A 3 -19.37 17.97 50.60
CA ALA A 3 -19.45 18.26 49.17
C ALA A 3 -18.79 17.13 48.38
N THR A 4 -19.58 16.44 47.57
CA THR A 4 -19.13 15.45 46.60
C THR A 4 -18.47 16.16 45.42
N PRO A 5 -17.26 15.78 45.00
CA PRO A 5 -16.64 16.35 43.79
C PRO A 5 -17.37 15.88 42.52
N PRO A 6 -17.42 16.70 41.47
CA PRO A 6 -18.06 16.33 40.23
C PRO A 6 -17.30 15.19 39.54
N ARG A 7 -18.04 14.17 39.06
CA ARG A 7 -17.54 13.11 38.21
C ARG A 7 -16.99 13.75 36.92
N SER A 8 -15.71 13.53 36.66
CA SER A 8 -15.10 13.77 35.36
C SER A 8 -15.79 12.87 34.34
N ASP A 9 -16.42 13.53 33.37
CA ASP A 9 -17.01 12.89 32.19
C ASP A 9 -15.90 12.17 31.43
N GLY A 10 -16.02 10.85 31.36
CA GLY A 10 -15.03 10.02 30.70
C GLY A 10 -14.98 10.37 29.22
N SER A 11 -13.87 11.00 28.83
CA SER A 11 -13.47 11.06 27.43
C SER A 11 -13.54 9.66 26.88
N ARG A 12 -14.51 9.39 26.01
CA ARG A 12 -14.54 8.20 25.17
C ARG A 12 -13.26 8.23 24.34
N THR A 13 -12.26 7.50 24.79
CA THR A 13 -11.17 7.09 23.93
C THR A 13 -11.81 6.35 22.77
N ALA A 14 -11.76 6.97 21.59
CA ALA A 14 -12.19 6.32 20.35
C ALA A 14 -11.40 5.01 20.25
N GLU A 15 -12.08 3.88 20.35
CA GLU A 15 -11.49 2.60 19.98
C GLU A 15 -11.02 2.72 18.53
N PRO A 16 -9.73 2.51 18.24
CA PRO A 16 -9.23 2.45 16.89
C PRO A 16 -9.56 1.07 16.33
N SER A 17 -10.86 0.80 16.14
CA SER A 17 -11.32 -0.33 15.36
C SER A 17 -10.88 -0.09 13.92
N SER A 18 -10.38 -1.15 13.27
CA SER A 18 -10.28 -1.21 11.81
C SER A 18 -11.62 -0.76 11.24
N ASP A 19 -11.65 0.48 10.77
CA ASP A 19 -12.89 1.09 10.32
C ASP A 19 -13.33 0.39 9.02
N PRO A 20 -14.40 -0.43 9.05
CA PRO A 20 -14.90 -1.10 7.85
C PRO A 20 -15.30 -0.10 6.76
N ALA A 21 -15.60 1.15 7.13
CA ALA A 21 -15.85 2.23 6.19
C ALA A 21 -14.58 2.62 5.43
N ARG A 22 -13.41 2.49 6.04
CA ARG A 22 -12.14 2.82 5.42
C ARG A 22 -11.69 1.76 4.40
N SER A 23 -11.79 0.48 4.73
CA SER A 23 -11.52 -0.60 3.77
C SER A 23 -12.48 -0.55 2.59
N ALA A 24 -13.78 -0.33 2.83
CA ALA A 24 -14.76 -0.08 1.78
C ALA A 24 -14.42 1.16 0.93
N GLY A 25 -13.85 2.21 1.56
CA GLY A 25 -13.35 3.40 0.87
C GLY A 25 -12.20 3.08 -0.10
N PHE A 26 -11.23 2.26 0.30
CA PHE A 26 -10.13 1.86 -0.57
C PHE A 26 -10.58 0.91 -1.68
N ASP A 27 -11.50 -0.01 -1.40
CA ASP A 27 -12.07 -0.89 -2.42
C ASP A 27 -12.84 -0.08 -3.49
N ALA A 28 -13.62 0.91 -3.08
CA ALA A 28 -14.29 1.82 -3.99
C ALA A 28 -13.31 2.65 -4.84
N ARG A 29 -12.20 3.15 -4.24
CA ARG A 29 -11.14 3.90 -4.94
C ARG A 29 -10.38 3.00 -5.92
N THR A 30 -10.06 1.79 -5.53
CA THR A 30 -9.45 0.79 -6.43
C THR A 30 -10.37 0.53 -7.61
N GLY A 31 -11.66 0.32 -7.36
CA GLY A 31 -12.66 0.16 -8.40
C GLY A 31 -12.75 1.37 -9.32
N SER A 32 -12.66 2.59 -8.79
CA SER A 32 -12.71 3.82 -9.60
C SER A 32 -11.51 3.97 -10.52
N VAL A 33 -10.30 3.67 -10.07
CA VAL A 33 -9.08 3.69 -10.89
C VAL A 33 -9.15 2.66 -12.02
N VAL A 34 -9.55 1.44 -11.72
CA VAL A 34 -9.73 0.38 -12.72
C VAL A 34 -10.79 0.78 -13.74
N THR A 35 -11.93 1.36 -13.28
CA THR A 35 -13.01 1.80 -14.16
C THR A 35 -12.57 2.96 -15.04
N ALA A 36 -11.91 3.99 -14.48
CA ALA A 36 -11.41 5.13 -15.25
C ALA A 36 -10.40 4.68 -16.31
N TRP A 37 -9.48 3.78 -15.97
CA TRP A 37 -8.52 3.24 -16.93
C TRP A 37 -9.19 2.40 -18.01
N SER A 38 -10.20 1.63 -17.65
CA SER A 38 -11.01 0.86 -18.61
C SER A 38 -11.74 1.78 -19.58
N LEU A 39 -12.33 2.87 -19.09
CA LEU A 39 -13.03 3.84 -19.93
C LEU A 39 -12.08 4.61 -20.84
N PHE A 40 -10.87 4.95 -20.37
CA PHE A 40 -9.87 5.66 -21.19
C PHE A 40 -9.51 4.90 -22.47
N GLY A 41 -9.38 3.58 -22.40
CA GLY A 41 -9.07 2.75 -23.58
C GLY A 41 -10.24 2.53 -24.53
N ILE A 42 -11.48 2.85 -24.12
CA ILE A 42 -12.65 2.78 -25.02
C ILE A 42 -12.61 3.92 -26.04
N MET A 43 -12.03 5.09 -25.70
CA MET A 43 -11.99 6.24 -26.60
C MET A 43 -11.29 5.95 -27.96
N PRO A 44 -10.09 5.38 -28.01
CA PRO A 44 -9.49 5.00 -29.30
C PRO A 44 -10.32 4.00 -30.08
N GLY A 45 -10.93 3.03 -29.37
CA GLY A 45 -11.84 2.06 -29.99
C GLY A 45 -13.08 2.70 -30.62
N MET A 46 -13.63 3.72 -29.95
CA MET A 46 -14.76 4.46 -30.47
C MET A 46 -14.42 5.24 -31.74
N VAL A 47 -13.21 5.86 -31.78
CA VAL A 47 -12.74 6.53 -33.00
C VAL A 47 -12.60 5.57 -34.16
N VAL A 48 -11.98 4.42 -33.94
CA VAL A 48 -11.85 3.35 -34.96
C VAL A 48 -13.22 2.88 -35.43
N ALA A 49 -14.16 2.63 -34.52
CA ALA A 49 -15.52 2.20 -34.85
C ALA A 49 -16.29 3.23 -35.69
N VAL A 50 -16.15 4.51 -35.35
CA VAL A 50 -16.76 5.61 -36.12
C VAL A 50 -16.19 5.69 -37.54
N VAL A 51 -14.87 5.58 -37.70
CA VAL A 51 -14.20 5.59 -39.00
C VAL A 51 -14.66 4.38 -39.84
N VAL A 52 -14.71 3.19 -39.25
CA VAL A 52 -15.18 1.97 -39.96
C VAL A 52 -16.65 2.06 -40.31
N ALA A 53 -17.51 2.63 -39.42
CA ALA A 53 -18.93 2.81 -39.70
C ALA A 53 -19.18 3.79 -40.83
N ILE A 54 -18.38 4.86 -40.94
CA ILE A 54 -18.49 5.86 -42.02
C ILE A 54 -18.03 5.28 -43.36
N VAL A 55 -16.97 4.46 -43.36
CA VAL A 55 -16.31 4.00 -44.59
C VAL A 55 -16.88 2.68 -45.12
N ALA A 56 -17.29 1.76 -44.21
CA ALA A 56 -17.68 0.41 -44.64
C ALA A 56 -19.16 0.05 -44.42
N ALA A 57 -19.64 0.04 -43.21
CA ALA A 57 -21.02 -0.21 -42.82
C ALA A 57 -21.20 -0.08 -41.30
N PRO A 58 -22.36 0.38 -40.82
CA PRO A 58 -22.61 0.59 -39.39
C PRO A 58 -22.49 -0.69 -38.53
N LEU A 59 -22.82 -1.84 -39.08
CA LEU A 59 -22.72 -3.15 -38.42
C LEU A 59 -21.27 -3.53 -38.17
N LEU A 60 -20.38 -3.28 -39.12
CA LEU A 60 -18.93 -3.56 -38.97
C LEU A 60 -18.29 -2.60 -37.95
N GLY A 61 -18.76 -1.34 -37.91
CA GLY A 61 -18.32 -0.38 -36.90
C GLY A 61 -18.68 -0.81 -35.47
N LEU A 62 -19.91 -1.28 -35.26
CA LEU A 62 -20.34 -1.81 -33.96
C LEU A 62 -19.54 -3.05 -33.55
N LEU A 63 -19.30 -3.98 -34.48
CA LEU A 63 -18.48 -5.16 -34.21
C LEU A 63 -17.05 -4.78 -33.83
N ALA A 64 -16.42 -3.85 -34.55
CA ALA A 64 -15.08 -3.33 -34.22
C ALA A 64 -15.03 -2.72 -32.81
N LEU A 65 -16.05 -1.93 -32.45
CA LEU A 65 -16.13 -1.35 -31.09
C LEU A 65 -16.18 -2.44 -30.00
N VAL A 66 -17.03 -3.45 -30.17
CA VAL A 66 -17.17 -4.55 -29.21
C VAL A 66 -15.85 -5.33 -29.07
N VAL A 67 -15.18 -5.61 -30.19
CA VAL A 67 -13.89 -6.32 -30.17
C VAL A 67 -12.81 -5.50 -29.47
N VAL A 68 -12.69 -4.21 -29.80
CA VAL A 68 -11.68 -3.34 -29.17
C VAL A 68 -11.97 -3.15 -27.68
N ALA A 69 -13.22 -2.89 -27.31
CA ALA A 69 -13.62 -2.75 -25.91
C ALA A 69 -13.37 -4.06 -25.12
N GLY A 70 -13.70 -5.19 -25.69
CA GLY A 70 -13.44 -6.51 -25.08
C GLY A 70 -11.94 -6.80 -24.91
N ALA A 71 -11.14 -6.52 -25.93
CA ALA A 71 -9.68 -6.68 -25.87
C ALA A 71 -9.05 -5.75 -24.82
N TRP A 72 -9.52 -4.49 -24.76
CA TRP A 72 -9.05 -3.55 -23.76
C TRP A 72 -9.46 -3.96 -22.34
N ALA A 73 -10.70 -4.37 -22.12
CA ALA A 73 -11.15 -4.86 -20.83
C ALA A 73 -10.34 -6.09 -20.37
N LEU A 74 -10.05 -6.99 -21.30
CA LEU A 74 -9.18 -8.14 -21.03
C LEU A 74 -7.77 -7.69 -20.67
N TYR A 75 -7.19 -6.74 -21.42
CA TYR A 75 -5.89 -6.16 -21.12
C TYR A 75 -5.83 -5.57 -19.71
N VAL A 76 -6.80 -4.71 -19.35
CA VAL A 76 -6.86 -4.12 -17.99
C VAL A 76 -6.98 -5.21 -16.93
N ARG A 77 -7.81 -6.23 -17.15
CA ARG A 77 -7.96 -7.34 -16.20
C ARG A 77 -6.67 -8.11 -16.01
N LEU A 78 -5.91 -8.35 -17.09
CA LEU A 78 -4.60 -9.03 -17.00
C LEU A 78 -3.57 -8.16 -16.27
N GLN A 79 -3.60 -6.85 -16.52
CA GLN A 79 -2.72 -5.90 -15.82
C GLN A 79 -2.98 -5.86 -14.32
N VAL A 80 -4.25 -5.84 -13.91
CA VAL A 80 -4.63 -5.87 -12.48
C VAL A 80 -4.25 -7.20 -11.84
N ARG A 81 -4.56 -8.33 -12.50
CA ARG A 81 -4.22 -9.65 -11.97
C ARG A 81 -2.72 -9.89 -11.83
N GLY A 82 -1.93 -9.41 -12.78
CA GLY A 82 -0.47 -9.54 -12.74
C GLY A 82 0.24 -8.43 -11.96
N ALA A 83 -0.48 -7.49 -11.35
CA ALA A 83 0.12 -6.33 -10.68
C ALA A 83 1.01 -6.75 -9.50
N LEU A 84 0.54 -7.67 -8.66
CA LEU A 84 1.28 -8.15 -7.49
C LEU A 84 2.60 -8.82 -7.89
N ASP A 85 2.56 -9.75 -8.84
CA ASP A 85 3.77 -10.48 -9.27
C ASP A 85 4.78 -9.53 -9.94
N ARG A 86 4.29 -8.49 -10.64
CA ARG A 86 5.17 -7.45 -11.19
C ARG A 86 5.81 -6.61 -10.10
N VAL A 87 5.07 -6.22 -9.06
CA VAL A 87 5.63 -5.50 -7.92
C VAL A 87 6.73 -6.34 -7.27
N LEU A 88 6.45 -7.61 -6.96
CA LEU A 88 7.42 -8.52 -6.34
C LEU A 88 8.67 -8.70 -7.21
N GLY A 89 8.49 -8.86 -8.52
CA GLY A 89 9.61 -8.95 -9.46
C GLY A 89 10.41 -7.64 -9.56
N GLN A 90 9.74 -6.48 -9.57
CA GLN A 90 10.40 -5.18 -9.65
C GLN A 90 11.24 -4.84 -8.42
N VAL A 91 10.78 -5.23 -7.22
CA VAL A 91 11.53 -5.00 -5.98
C VAL A 91 12.55 -6.09 -5.70
N GLY A 92 12.59 -7.16 -6.52
CA GLY A 92 13.51 -8.28 -6.36
C GLY A 92 13.20 -9.15 -5.15
N ALA A 93 11.92 -9.24 -4.76
CA ALA A 93 11.50 -10.08 -3.65
C ALA A 93 11.45 -11.56 -4.05
N ARG A 94 11.73 -12.44 -3.09
CA ARG A 94 11.58 -13.89 -3.22
C ARG A 94 10.79 -14.46 -2.03
N PRO A 95 10.12 -15.61 -2.18
CA PRO A 95 9.44 -16.26 -1.07
C PRO A 95 10.40 -16.49 0.11
N LEU A 96 9.88 -16.28 1.32
CA LEU A 96 10.59 -16.52 2.57
C LEU A 96 9.93 -17.70 3.30
N PRO A 97 10.55 -18.89 3.31
CA PRO A 97 10.09 -19.99 4.13
C PRO A 97 10.12 -19.61 5.62
N SER A 98 9.09 -20.02 6.37
CA SER A 98 8.95 -19.66 7.79
C SER A 98 10.10 -20.18 8.64
N GLU A 99 10.73 -21.28 8.23
CA GLU A 99 11.90 -21.86 8.86
C GLU A 99 13.16 -21.02 8.73
N ASP A 100 13.27 -20.18 7.69
CA ASP A 100 14.43 -19.32 7.47
C ASP A 100 14.46 -18.11 8.42
N GLU A 101 13.27 -17.61 8.81
CA GLU A 101 13.12 -16.48 9.74
C GLU A 101 11.97 -16.72 10.74
N PRO A 102 12.17 -17.65 11.70
CA PRO A 102 11.09 -18.04 12.63
C PRO A 102 10.60 -16.88 13.50
N ARG A 103 11.47 -15.90 13.82
CA ARG A 103 11.06 -14.72 14.61
C ARG A 103 10.01 -13.90 13.87
N TRP A 104 10.26 -13.62 12.59
CA TRP A 104 9.35 -12.87 11.75
C TRP A 104 8.05 -13.63 11.51
N ALA A 105 8.13 -14.91 11.14
CA ALA A 105 6.98 -15.75 10.90
C ALA A 105 6.07 -15.83 12.14
N ASN A 106 6.60 -16.10 13.31
CA ASN A 106 5.82 -16.19 14.56
C ASN A 106 5.14 -14.87 14.92
N VAL A 107 5.79 -13.73 14.69
CA VAL A 107 5.20 -12.40 14.93
C VAL A 107 4.02 -12.17 13.99
N VAL A 108 4.19 -12.45 12.70
CA VAL A 108 3.12 -12.28 11.71
C VAL A 108 1.93 -13.21 11.99
N ASP A 109 2.18 -14.48 12.30
CA ASP A 109 1.16 -15.46 12.63
C ASP A 109 0.35 -15.04 13.87
N GLY A 110 1.03 -14.60 14.92
CA GLY A 110 0.40 -14.13 16.16
C GLY A 110 -0.53 -12.93 15.94
N LEU A 111 -0.08 -11.95 15.16
CA LEU A 111 -0.87 -10.76 14.82
C LEU A 111 -1.94 -11.09 13.77
N GLY A 112 -1.67 -11.95 12.82
CA GLY A 112 -2.62 -12.38 11.80
C GLY A 112 -3.89 -12.97 12.40
N ALA A 113 -3.73 -13.86 13.38
CA ALA A 113 -4.84 -14.48 14.09
C ALA A 113 -5.77 -13.48 14.79
N THR A 114 -5.23 -12.33 15.26
CA THR A 114 -6.00 -11.29 15.96
C THR A 114 -6.50 -10.18 15.05
N SER A 115 -5.79 -9.91 13.94
CA SER A 115 -6.12 -8.83 13.00
C SER A 115 -7.20 -9.21 11.99
N GLY A 116 -7.45 -10.51 11.78
CA GLY A 116 -8.35 -11.03 10.76
C GLY A 116 -7.73 -11.02 9.34
N VAL A 117 -6.43 -10.80 9.23
CA VAL A 117 -5.65 -11.02 8.00
C VAL A 117 -5.09 -12.44 8.08
N ASN A 118 -5.73 -13.36 7.40
CA ASN A 118 -5.34 -14.75 7.46
C ASN A 118 -4.19 -15.03 6.50
N ASP A 119 -3.14 -15.66 7.02
CA ASP A 119 -2.06 -16.32 6.29
C ASP A 119 -1.42 -15.48 5.15
N PRO A 120 -0.88 -14.29 5.46
CA PRO A 120 -0.19 -13.51 4.44
C PRO A 120 1.09 -14.23 4.01
N GLU A 121 1.38 -14.20 2.72
CA GLU A 121 2.63 -14.73 2.19
C GLU A 121 3.82 -13.90 2.69
N LEU A 122 4.86 -14.59 3.17
CA LEU A 122 6.09 -13.95 3.60
C LEU A 122 7.12 -13.97 2.47
N TRP A 123 7.69 -12.81 2.19
CA TRP A 123 8.70 -12.62 1.15
C TRP A 123 9.86 -11.81 1.70
N VAL A 124 11.05 -12.01 1.13
CA VAL A 124 12.27 -11.34 1.55
C VAL A 124 12.99 -10.73 0.36
N ILE A 125 13.68 -9.63 0.61
CA ILE A 125 14.62 -9.00 -0.31
C ILE A 125 16.00 -9.09 0.33
N ASP A 126 16.96 -9.63 -0.41
CA ASP A 126 18.34 -9.66 0.05
C ASP A 126 18.94 -8.25 -0.07
N GLY A 127 19.36 -7.68 1.06
CA GLY A 127 19.91 -6.33 1.18
C GLY A 127 20.19 -5.98 2.63
N VAL A 128 21.13 -5.06 2.83
CA VAL A 128 21.54 -4.60 4.18
C VAL A 128 20.66 -3.46 4.69
N GLU A 129 19.95 -2.80 3.79
CA GLU A 129 19.02 -1.72 4.11
C GLU A 129 17.83 -2.26 4.88
N ALA A 130 17.36 -1.52 5.86
CA ALA A 130 16.23 -1.97 6.67
C ALA A 130 14.93 -1.31 6.22
N ASN A 131 14.07 -2.08 5.56
CA ASN A 131 12.75 -1.61 5.15
C ASN A 131 11.77 -2.78 4.96
N ALA A 132 10.49 -2.46 4.81
CA ALA A 132 9.45 -3.44 4.55
C ALA A 132 8.35 -2.83 3.66
N LEU A 133 7.61 -3.67 2.96
CA LEU A 133 6.45 -3.26 2.18
C LEU A 133 5.30 -4.25 2.30
N ALA A 134 4.09 -3.76 2.08
CA ALA A 134 2.90 -4.57 1.95
C ALA A 134 2.33 -4.41 0.54
N ALA A 135 2.02 -5.53 -0.09
CA ALA A 135 1.36 -5.57 -1.39
C ALA A 135 0.23 -6.61 -1.38
N ALA A 136 -0.82 -6.37 -2.13
CA ALA A 136 -1.93 -7.30 -2.19
C ALA A 136 -2.63 -7.34 -3.54
N SER A 137 -3.20 -8.48 -3.87
CA SER A 137 -4.19 -8.65 -4.92
C SER A 137 -5.58 -8.89 -4.32
N GLU A 138 -6.52 -9.37 -5.11
CA GLU A 138 -7.85 -9.77 -4.63
C GLU A 138 -7.77 -11.00 -3.71
N ASP A 139 -6.89 -11.95 -4.04
CA ASP A 139 -6.82 -13.27 -3.44
C ASP A 139 -5.55 -13.47 -2.58
N ARG A 140 -4.56 -12.59 -2.68
CA ARG A 140 -3.25 -12.75 -2.03
C ARG A 140 -2.84 -11.50 -1.28
N ALA A 141 -2.38 -11.67 -0.05
CA ALA A 141 -1.74 -10.66 0.76
C ALA A 141 -0.26 -11.03 0.94
N VAL A 142 0.65 -10.10 0.72
CA VAL A 142 2.09 -10.34 0.77
C VAL A 142 2.76 -9.31 1.65
N LEU A 143 3.57 -9.79 2.59
CA LEU A 143 4.45 -8.97 3.41
C LEU A 143 5.89 -9.22 2.98
N VAL A 144 6.56 -8.18 2.55
CA VAL A 144 7.96 -8.24 2.12
C VAL A 144 8.84 -7.50 3.11
N VAL A 145 9.89 -8.13 3.58
CA VAL A 145 10.90 -7.53 4.45
C VAL A 145 12.27 -7.61 3.79
N THR A 146 13.13 -6.66 4.08
CA THR A 146 14.55 -6.78 3.74
C THR A 146 15.27 -7.62 4.78
N ARG A 147 16.34 -8.29 4.38
CA ARG A 147 17.19 -9.03 5.33
C ARG A 147 17.72 -8.11 6.43
N GLY A 148 18.21 -6.92 6.05
CA GLY A 148 18.69 -5.93 6.99
C GLY A 148 17.67 -5.52 8.06
N LEU A 149 16.37 -5.48 7.73
CA LEU A 149 15.31 -5.19 8.71
C LEU A 149 15.21 -6.33 9.75
N VAL A 150 15.14 -7.58 9.30
CA VAL A 150 14.96 -8.73 10.21
C VAL A 150 16.20 -8.92 11.09
N ASP A 151 17.38 -8.65 10.56
CA ASP A 151 18.63 -8.78 11.29
C ASP A 151 18.84 -7.68 12.33
N SER A 152 18.37 -6.46 12.06
CA SER A 152 18.62 -5.30 12.93
C SER A 152 17.57 -5.09 14.01
N LEU A 153 16.28 -5.44 13.76
CA LEU A 153 15.21 -5.14 14.67
C LEU A 153 15.03 -6.23 15.76
N THR A 154 14.63 -5.77 16.94
CA THR A 154 14.17 -6.64 18.04
C THR A 154 12.79 -7.24 17.73
N VAL A 155 12.38 -8.26 18.46
CA VAL A 155 11.06 -8.91 18.29
C VAL A 155 9.92 -7.89 18.49
N VAL A 156 10.04 -6.99 19.47
CA VAL A 156 9.02 -5.97 19.76
C VAL A 156 8.90 -4.94 18.63
N GLU A 157 10.04 -4.53 18.06
CA GLU A 157 10.07 -3.65 16.89
C GLU A 157 9.49 -4.34 15.65
N LEU A 158 9.85 -5.63 15.43
CA LEU A 158 9.26 -6.44 14.35
C LEU A 158 7.75 -6.58 14.49
N GLU A 159 7.24 -6.69 15.73
CA GLU A 159 5.79 -6.72 16.01
C GLU A 159 5.12 -5.42 15.57
N GLY A 160 5.71 -4.27 15.86
CA GLY A 160 5.25 -2.97 15.40
C GLY A 160 5.22 -2.85 13.86
N VAL A 161 6.30 -3.30 13.20
CA VAL A 161 6.39 -3.33 11.73
C VAL A 161 5.33 -4.27 11.12
N ALA A 162 5.21 -5.49 11.64
CA ALA A 162 4.22 -6.46 11.16
C ALA A 162 2.79 -5.91 11.30
N ALA A 163 2.47 -5.29 12.45
CA ALA A 163 1.17 -4.68 12.67
C ALA A 163 0.88 -3.54 11.68
N ASN A 164 1.89 -2.70 11.35
CA ASN A 164 1.76 -1.67 10.33
C ASN A 164 1.44 -2.27 8.96
N LEU A 165 2.20 -3.28 8.53
CA LEU A 165 1.99 -3.93 7.24
C LEU A 165 0.63 -4.64 7.16
N LEU A 166 0.22 -5.36 8.22
CA LEU A 166 -1.09 -5.99 8.32
C LEU A 166 -2.22 -4.96 8.31
N GLY A 167 -2.01 -3.82 8.94
CA GLY A 167 -2.94 -2.69 8.89
C GLY A 167 -3.20 -2.22 7.47
N ARG A 168 -2.15 -2.13 6.64
CA ARG A 168 -2.23 -1.75 5.22
C ARG A 168 -2.90 -2.79 4.34
N ILE A 169 -2.81 -4.07 4.70
CA ILE A 169 -3.59 -5.12 4.04
C ILE A 169 -5.07 -4.98 4.41
N LYS A 170 -5.33 -4.84 5.70
CA LYS A 170 -6.68 -4.79 6.26
C LYS A 170 -7.50 -3.58 5.80
N ASP A 171 -6.88 -2.40 5.71
CA ASP A 171 -7.54 -1.18 5.24
C ASP A 171 -7.68 -1.12 3.71
N GLY A 172 -7.03 -2.03 2.97
CA GLY A 172 -7.06 -2.12 1.51
C GLY A 172 -6.06 -1.19 0.80
N SER A 173 -5.28 -0.38 1.54
CA SER A 173 -4.33 0.56 0.93
C SER A 173 -3.18 -0.14 0.20
N ALA A 174 -2.75 -1.32 0.68
CA ALA A 174 -1.77 -2.14 -0.01
C ALA A 174 -2.29 -2.64 -1.37
N ARG A 175 -3.55 -3.08 -1.44
CA ARG A 175 -4.19 -3.51 -2.69
C ARG A 175 -4.35 -2.35 -3.66
N TYR A 176 -4.84 -1.20 -3.17
CA TYR A 176 -4.95 0.00 -3.98
C TYR A 176 -3.60 0.39 -4.61
N GLY A 177 -2.55 0.49 -3.79
CA GLY A 177 -1.20 0.82 -4.25
C GLY A 177 -0.68 -0.19 -5.27
N THR A 178 -0.87 -1.49 -5.05
CA THR A 178 -0.46 -2.55 -5.98
C THR A 178 -1.16 -2.40 -7.34
N VAL A 179 -2.48 -2.15 -7.36
CA VAL A 179 -3.24 -1.95 -8.60
C VAL A 179 -2.79 -0.68 -9.32
N VAL A 180 -2.51 0.40 -8.59
CA VAL A 180 -1.97 1.64 -9.19
C VAL A 180 -0.62 1.39 -9.85
N VAL A 181 0.30 0.64 -9.22
CA VAL A 181 1.56 0.21 -9.89
C VAL A 181 1.25 -0.57 -11.17
N GLY A 182 0.29 -1.47 -11.11
CA GLY A 182 -0.10 -2.30 -12.24
C GLY A 182 -0.62 -1.51 -13.44
N LEU A 183 -1.39 -0.49 -13.22
CA LEU A 183 -2.06 0.30 -14.27
C LEU A 183 -1.29 1.57 -14.65
N LEU A 184 -0.76 2.28 -13.67
CA LEU A 184 -0.15 3.60 -13.83
C LEU A 184 1.37 3.59 -13.65
N GLY A 185 1.98 2.46 -13.28
CA GLY A 185 3.40 2.36 -12.98
C GLY A 185 4.33 3.06 -14.00
N PRO A 186 4.15 2.86 -15.32
CA PRO A 186 4.98 3.54 -16.33
C PRO A 186 4.81 5.06 -16.36
N PHE A 187 3.74 5.60 -15.79
CA PHE A 187 3.41 7.03 -15.77
C PHE A 187 3.72 7.70 -14.42
N LEU A 188 3.91 6.89 -13.35
CA LEU A 188 4.30 7.41 -12.05
C LEU A 188 5.72 7.99 -12.10
N GLY A 189 5.86 9.24 -11.67
CA GLY A 189 7.11 10.00 -11.77
C GLY A 189 7.37 10.68 -13.11
N THR A 190 6.50 10.47 -14.13
CA THR A 190 6.62 11.14 -15.43
C THR A 190 5.38 11.93 -15.81
N VAL A 191 4.24 11.63 -15.22
CA VAL A 191 2.95 12.29 -15.49
C VAL A 191 2.31 12.70 -14.17
N ASP A 192 2.23 14.00 -13.92
CA ASP A 192 1.69 14.58 -12.67
C ASP A 192 0.28 14.04 -12.33
N ALA A 193 -0.56 13.83 -13.36
CA ALA A 193 -1.89 13.29 -13.14
C ALA A 193 -1.88 11.88 -12.52
N ALA A 194 -0.89 11.03 -12.86
CA ALA A 194 -0.78 9.69 -12.27
C ALA A 194 -0.37 9.77 -10.80
N GLY A 195 0.58 10.65 -10.47
CA GLY A 195 0.98 10.93 -9.08
C GLY A 195 -0.19 11.46 -8.25
N LYS A 196 -0.97 12.38 -8.83
CA LYS A 196 -2.15 12.95 -8.16
C LYS A 196 -3.24 11.89 -7.89
N ILE A 197 -3.53 11.03 -8.86
CA ILE A 197 -4.47 9.91 -8.66
C ILE A 197 -4.00 9.02 -7.49
N LEU A 198 -2.71 8.72 -7.42
CA LEU A 198 -2.13 7.96 -6.32
C LEU A 198 -2.31 8.67 -4.97
N ALA A 199 -1.94 9.95 -4.88
CA ALA A 199 -2.03 10.74 -3.66
C ALA A 199 -3.48 10.91 -3.19
N ASP A 200 -4.39 11.31 -4.07
CA ASP A 200 -5.81 11.47 -3.75
C ASP A 200 -6.45 10.14 -3.28
N GLY A 201 -5.99 9.02 -3.87
CA GLY A 201 -6.48 7.70 -3.51
C GLY A 201 -5.95 7.19 -2.17
N LEU A 202 -4.70 7.44 -1.83
CA LEU A 202 -4.10 7.07 -0.54
C LEU A 202 -4.56 7.98 0.60
N GLY A 203 -4.80 9.25 0.29
CA GLY A 203 -5.20 10.28 1.25
C GLY A 203 -4.04 10.84 2.05
N ASP A 204 -4.26 12.04 2.60
CA ASP A 204 -3.31 12.73 3.45
C ASP A 204 -3.06 11.97 4.76
N GLN A 205 -1.84 12.06 5.28
CA GLN A 205 -1.44 11.44 6.54
C GLN A 205 -1.62 9.91 6.62
N ARG A 206 -1.60 9.23 5.47
CA ARG A 206 -1.75 7.77 5.39
C ARG A 206 -0.83 7.03 6.36
N ALA A 207 0.45 7.41 6.44
CA ALA A 207 1.42 6.72 7.28
C ALA A 207 1.03 6.78 8.76
N VAL A 208 0.68 7.96 9.29
CA VAL A 208 0.20 8.12 10.67
C VAL A 208 -1.06 7.30 10.94
N HIS A 209 -2.00 7.30 10.01
CA HIS A 209 -3.20 6.48 10.17
C HIS A 209 -2.91 4.97 10.22
N THR A 210 -1.94 4.52 9.42
CA THR A 210 -1.53 3.11 9.44
C THR A 210 -0.78 2.79 10.74
N ASP A 211 0.02 3.72 11.25
CA ASP A 211 0.70 3.59 12.54
C ASP A 211 -0.29 3.48 13.69
N LEU A 212 -1.33 4.31 13.70
CA LEU A 212 -2.40 4.23 14.69
C LEU A 212 -3.16 2.89 14.62
N ALA A 213 -3.39 2.37 13.42
CA ALA A 213 -3.99 1.05 13.24
C ALA A 213 -3.07 -0.08 13.76
N ALA A 214 -1.76 0.06 13.57
CA ALA A 214 -0.78 -0.89 14.10
C ALA A 214 -0.75 -0.88 15.63
N VAL A 215 -0.76 0.31 16.25
CA VAL A 215 -0.87 0.48 17.70
C VAL A 215 -2.15 -0.14 18.25
N ALA A 216 -3.24 -0.02 17.53
CA ALA A 216 -4.49 -0.67 17.93
C ALA A 216 -4.41 -2.19 17.96
N MET A 217 -3.61 -2.80 17.08
CA MET A 217 -3.38 -4.24 17.05
C MET A 217 -2.45 -4.69 18.18
N THR A 218 -1.31 -4.02 18.36
CA THR A 218 -0.29 -4.39 19.35
C THR A 218 -0.62 -3.92 20.76
N ARG A 219 -1.41 -2.83 20.87
CA ARG A 219 -1.67 -2.08 22.13
C ARG A 219 -0.38 -1.60 22.81
N TYR A 220 0.69 -1.45 22.03
CA TYR A 220 2.00 -1.06 22.54
C TYR A 220 2.68 -0.03 21.60
N PRO A 221 2.32 1.27 21.69
CA PRO A 221 2.90 2.33 20.85
C PRO A 221 4.42 2.38 20.84
N PRO A 222 5.15 2.16 21.99
CA PRO A 222 6.61 2.25 22.00
C PRO A 222 7.31 1.25 21.08
N GLY A 223 6.70 0.10 20.79
CA GLY A 223 7.30 -0.90 19.92
C GLY A 223 7.46 -0.39 18.48
N LEU A 224 6.41 0.21 17.93
CA LEU A 224 6.46 0.80 16.59
C LEU A 224 7.29 2.10 16.58
N ALA A 225 7.19 2.94 17.62
CA ALA A 225 8.00 4.16 17.74
C ALA A 225 9.50 3.81 17.69
N ALA A 226 9.95 2.84 18.51
CA ALA A 226 11.33 2.39 18.52
C ALA A 226 11.76 1.80 17.17
N ALA A 227 10.87 1.07 16.47
CA ALA A 227 11.16 0.58 15.12
C ALA A 227 11.41 1.73 14.15
N LEU A 228 10.56 2.78 14.14
CA LEU A 228 10.72 3.93 13.25
C LEU A 228 12.01 4.70 13.53
N GLU A 229 12.33 4.96 14.82
CA GLU A 229 13.58 5.60 15.23
C GLU A 229 14.82 4.76 14.86
N HIS A 230 14.70 3.43 14.96
CA HIS A 230 15.77 2.52 14.56
C HIS A 230 16.00 2.58 13.05
N LEU A 231 14.92 2.53 12.26
CA LEU A 231 14.97 2.64 10.80
C LEU A 231 15.57 3.99 10.37
N GLU A 232 15.21 5.09 11.01
CA GLU A 232 15.77 6.40 10.72
C GLU A 232 17.29 6.44 10.96
N ARG A 233 17.75 5.83 12.04
CA ARG A 233 19.17 5.80 12.43
C ARG A 233 20.05 4.97 11.48
N ILE A 234 19.55 3.83 11.01
CA ILE A 234 20.32 2.90 10.15
C ILE A 234 20.15 3.18 8.65
N GLY A 235 19.12 3.96 8.28
CA GLY A 235 18.78 4.25 6.90
C GLY A 235 17.88 3.20 6.24
N THR A 236 16.96 3.67 5.43
CA THR A 236 15.92 2.85 4.77
C THR A 236 16.02 2.88 3.25
N GLU A 237 16.94 3.68 2.73
CA GLU A 237 17.11 3.95 1.31
C GLU A 237 17.72 2.74 0.61
N ARG A 238 17.16 2.40 -0.54
CA ARG A 238 17.60 1.28 -1.34
C ARG A 238 17.84 1.68 -2.79
N PRO A 239 19.08 1.56 -3.28
CA PRO A 239 19.38 1.83 -4.68
C PRO A 239 18.61 0.91 -5.63
N GLY A 240 18.15 1.46 -6.75
CA GLY A 240 17.51 0.70 -7.82
C GLY A 240 16.04 0.31 -7.58
N VAL A 241 15.41 0.81 -6.53
CA VAL A 241 13.96 0.65 -6.35
C VAL A 241 13.21 1.48 -7.37
N PRO A 242 12.29 0.89 -8.14
CA PRO A 242 11.48 1.64 -9.08
C PRO A 242 10.62 2.70 -8.36
N PRO A 243 10.66 3.97 -8.78
CA PRO A 243 9.87 5.05 -8.16
C PRO A 243 8.38 4.70 -8.06
N ALA A 244 7.86 3.98 -9.04
CA ALA A 244 6.48 3.51 -9.07
C ALA A 244 6.08 2.67 -7.84
N THR A 245 7.01 2.02 -7.15
CA THR A 245 6.76 1.18 -5.97
C THR A 245 6.99 1.90 -4.65
N ALA A 246 7.53 3.11 -4.66
CA ALA A 246 7.94 3.84 -3.45
C ALA A 246 6.84 3.95 -2.39
N HIS A 247 5.60 4.16 -2.81
CA HIS A 247 4.45 4.28 -1.92
C HIS A 247 4.02 2.97 -1.23
N LEU A 248 4.50 1.82 -1.69
CA LEU A 248 4.23 0.52 -1.05
C LEU A 248 5.10 0.30 0.18
N TRP A 249 6.25 0.95 0.27
CA TRP A 249 7.19 0.79 1.37
C TRP A 249 6.70 1.46 2.65
N MET A 250 7.11 0.91 3.78
CA MET A 250 6.75 1.42 5.10
C MET A 250 7.50 2.71 5.43
N ALA A 251 8.75 2.78 5.05
CA ALA A 251 9.65 3.91 5.25
C ALA A 251 10.13 4.45 3.89
N PRO A 252 10.59 5.70 3.81
CA PRO A 252 11.16 6.27 2.59
C PRO A 252 12.27 5.36 2.05
N VAL A 253 12.21 5.04 0.75
CA VAL A 253 13.10 4.06 0.11
C VAL A 253 14.01 4.69 -0.93
N ILE A 254 13.75 5.93 -1.28
CA ILE A 254 14.46 6.68 -2.32
C ILE A 254 14.95 7.99 -1.73
N GLU A 255 16.24 8.30 -1.94
CA GLU A 255 16.86 9.56 -1.55
C GLU A 255 16.61 10.63 -2.61
N GLY A 256 16.20 11.81 -2.20
CA GLY A 256 16.15 13.01 -3.03
C GLY A 256 14.90 13.13 -3.92
N ASP A 257 14.97 14.12 -4.82
CA ASP A 257 13.90 14.48 -5.77
C ASP A 257 13.90 13.50 -6.95
N VAL A 258 13.11 12.45 -6.86
CA VAL A 258 13.03 11.38 -7.87
C VAL A 258 12.01 11.70 -8.97
N GLY A 259 11.78 12.99 -9.27
CA GLY A 259 10.80 13.40 -10.27
C GLY A 259 9.34 13.09 -9.89
N ILE A 260 9.09 12.79 -8.63
CA ILE A 260 7.75 12.75 -8.06
C ILE A 260 7.48 14.14 -7.49
N ASP A 261 6.32 14.72 -7.81
CA ASP A 261 5.89 15.99 -7.22
C ASP A 261 6.13 15.93 -5.68
N PRO A 262 6.85 16.92 -5.10
CA PRO A 262 7.11 16.96 -3.65
C PRO A 262 5.86 16.83 -2.80
N ALA A 263 4.70 17.30 -3.28
CA ALA A 263 3.42 17.13 -2.61
C ALA A 263 2.99 15.66 -2.58
N VAL A 264 3.21 14.91 -3.65
CA VAL A 264 2.95 13.46 -3.72
C VAL A 264 3.93 12.69 -2.83
N ALA A 265 5.19 13.06 -2.85
CA ALA A 265 6.21 12.44 -2.00
C ALA A 265 5.86 12.64 -0.51
N ALA A 266 5.47 13.84 -0.10
CA ALA A 266 5.07 14.15 1.28
C ALA A 266 3.81 13.39 1.73
N THR A 267 2.86 13.15 0.82
CA THR A 267 1.65 12.37 1.12
C THR A 267 1.97 10.88 1.28
N VAL A 268 2.96 10.40 0.54
CA VAL A 268 3.29 8.98 0.45
C VAL A 268 4.24 8.53 1.56
N ALA A 269 5.18 9.37 1.95
CA ALA A 269 6.24 9.04 2.90
C ALA A 269 6.43 10.17 3.91
N GLN A 270 5.60 10.17 4.96
CA GLN A 270 5.83 11.08 6.08
C GLN A 270 7.16 10.74 6.77
N PRO A 271 7.93 11.77 7.21
CA PRO A 271 9.19 11.57 7.92
C PRO A 271 9.07 10.63 9.11
N LEU A 272 10.07 9.78 9.32
CA LEU A 272 10.04 8.75 10.38
C LEU A 272 10.05 9.37 11.78
N ASP A 273 10.82 10.46 11.98
CA ASP A 273 10.88 11.24 13.21
C ASP A 273 9.51 11.80 13.60
N TYR A 274 8.79 12.38 12.63
CA TYR A 274 7.44 12.89 12.85
C TYR A 274 6.48 11.77 13.26
N ARG A 275 6.53 10.62 12.59
CA ARG A 275 5.69 9.46 12.90
C ARG A 275 5.99 8.89 14.28
N ALA A 276 7.28 8.78 14.65
CA ALA A 276 7.70 8.34 15.97
C ALA A 276 7.24 9.32 17.07
N ALA A 277 7.38 10.63 16.84
CA ALA A 277 6.90 11.66 17.77
C ALA A 277 5.40 11.54 18.05
N VAL A 278 4.57 11.35 17.02
CA VAL A 278 3.11 11.13 17.20
C VAL A 278 2.83 9.89 18.05
N LEU A 279 3.61 8.81 17.89
CA LEU A 279 3.43 7.59 18.68
C LEU A 279 3.85 7.75 20.15
N HIS A 280 4.80 8.64 20.44
CA HIS A 280 5.20 8.94 21.81
C HIS A 280 4.16 9.77 22.59
N GLU A 281 3.22 10.41 21.89
CA GLU A 281 2.13 11.16 22.51
C GLU A 281 0.93 10.28 22.93
N LEU A 282 0.95 8.97 22.57
CA LEU A 282 -0.11 8.00 22.89
C LEU A 282 0.15 7.24 24.18
#